data_9f05c1cc623d48256cedb3bafe634448
#
_entry.id   9f05c1cc623d48256cedb3bafe634448
#
_cell.length_a   1.000
_cell.length_b   1.000
_cell.length_c   1.000
_cell.angle_alpha   90.00
_cell.angle_beta   90.00
_cell.angle_gamma   90.00
#
_symmetry.space_group_name_H-M   'P 1'
#
loop_
_entity.id
_entity.type
_entity.pdbx_description
1 polymer ?
#
loop_
_entity_poly.entity_id
_entity_poly.type
_entity_poly.pdbx_seq_one_letter_code
_entity_poly.pdbx_strand_id
1 'polypeptide(L)'
;MKKRVAVLAVNPVNGSGLFQYLEAFYENGISYKVYAVSPTKDIRTNSGIALQADDVIANLKGHEDEYDALVFACGDAIPVFAQHADEPHNIMLMEVLKTFGEKGKIMIGHCAAALMFEKAGITKGRKLAVHPLAKPAIVNGTATDNATETDGNFYTAQNENKIAALLPSILTALKG
;
A
#
# COMPACT_ATOMS: atom_id res chain seq x y z
N MET A 1 13.68 -4.14 -18.02
CA MET A 1 12.76 -2.95 -18.00
C MET A 1 12.49 -2.56 -16.57
N LYS A 2 12.49 -1.27 -16.27
CA LYS A 2 12.06 -0.80 -14.94
C LYS A 2 10.58 -1.13 -14.73
N LYS A 3 10.25 -1.59 -13.53
CA LYS A 3 8.89 -1.93 -13.15
C LYS A 3 8.02 -0.69 -12.97
N ARG A 4 6.72 -0.83 -13.19
CA ARG A 4 5.72 0.21 -13.03
C ARG A 4 4.91 -0.02 -11.75
N VAL A 5 4.66 1.04 -10.98
CA VAL A 5 4.06 0.95 -9.65
C VAL A 5 2.69 1.64 -9.62
N ALA A 6 1.67 0.93 -9.14
CA ALA A 6 0.40 1.53 -8.73
C ALA A 6 0.50 1.94 -7.25
N VAL A 7 0.29 3.22 -6.95
CA VAL A 7 0.29 3.73 -5.58
C VAL A 7 -1.15 4.03 -5.16
N LEU A 8 -1.66 3.30 -4.18
CA LEU A 8 -2.99 3.51 -3.63
C LEU A 8 -2.92 4.45 -2.44
N ALA A 9 -3.56 5.61 -2.53
CA ALA A 9 -3.65 6.59 -1.46
C ALA A 9 -5.06 6.61 -0.87
N VAL A 10 -5.20 6.24 0.41
CA VAL A 10 -6.47 6.35 1.13
C VAL A 10 -6.79 7.81 1.46
N ASN A 11 -8.02 8.11 1.86
CA ASN A 11 -8.47 9.46 2.20
C ASN A 11 -9.08 9.50 3.61
N PRO A 12 -8.44 10.14 4.63
CA PRO A 12 -7.15 10.80 4.56
C PRO A 12 -5.96 9.83 4.54
N VAL A 13 -4.87 10.25 3.89
CA VAL A 13 -3.63 9.50 3.76
C VAL A 13 -2.53 10.07 4.67
N ASN A 14 -1.64 9.21 5.18
CA ASN A 14 -0.43 9.68 5.84
C ASN A 14 0.49 10.33 4.79
N GLY A 15 0.63 11.65 4.84
CA GLY A 15 1.43 12.42 3.87
C GLY A 15 2.90 12.05 3.91
N SER A 16 3.49 11.94 5.11
CA SER A 16 4.89 11.54 5.27
C SER A 16 5.16 10.18 4.61
N GLY A 17 4.30 9.19 4.85
CA GLY A 17 4.44 7.87 4.23
C GLY A 17 4.32 7.93 2.72
N LEU A 18 3.27 8.56 2.20
CA LEU A 18 3.04 8.69 0.76
C LEU A 18 4.23 9.35 0.05
N PHE A 19 4.67 10.49 0.52
CA PHE A 19 5.74 11.26 -0.15
C PHE A 19 7.10 10.56 -0.09
N GLN A 20 7.42 9.81 0.96
CA GLN A 20 8.65 9.02 0.99
C GLN A 20 8.75 8.05 -0.18
N TYR A 21 7.66 7.35 -0.51
CA TYR A 21 7.61 6.47 -1.69
C TYR A 21 7.75 7.26 -3.00
N LEU A 22 6.94 8.33 -3.16
CA LEU A 22 6.89 9.08 -4.42
C LEU A 22 8.22 9.76 -4.74
N GLU A 23 8.85 10.40 -3.73
CA GLU A 23 10.16 11.03 -3.89
C GLU A 23 11.24 10.00 -4.24
N ALA A 24 11.28 8.87 -3.54
CA ALA A 24 12.22 7.80 -3.85
C ALA A 24 12.04 7.25 -5.27
N PHE A 25 10.80 7.09 -5.73
CA PHE A 25 10.53 6.62 -7.09
C PHE A 25 10.96 7.66 -8.12
N TYR A 26 10.62 8.93 -7.91
CA TYR A 26 11.01 10.03 -8.78
C TYR A 26 12.54 10.13 -8.93
N GLU A 27 13.25 10.18 -7.82
CA GLU A 27 14.73 10.26 -7.80
C GLU A 27 15.42 9.07 -8.49
N ASN A 28 14.78 7.90 -8.48
CA ASN A 28 15.31 6.68 -9.08
C ASN A 28 14.73 6.37 -10.46
N GLY A 29 13.90 7.26 -11.01
CA GLY A 29 13.30 7.10 -12.34
C GLY A 29 12.39 5.86 -12.43
N ILE A 30 11.70 5.51 -11.33
CA ILE A 30 10.68 4.46 -11.28
C ILE A 30 9.35 5.08 -11.72
N SER A 31 8.69 4.48 -12.70
CA SER A 31 7.37 4.94 -13.16
C SER A 31 6.29 4.57 -12.16
N TYR A 32 5.44 5.52 -11.79
CA TYR A 32 4.30 5.26 -10.90
C TYR A 32 3.07 6.08 -11.30
N LYS A 33 1.91 5.66 -10.82
CA LYS A 33 0.65 6.41 -10.91
C LYS A 33 -0.07 6.31 -9.57
N VAL A 34 -0.56 7.45 -9.05
CA VAL A 34 -1.27 7.53 -7.78
C VAL A 34 -2.77 7.41 -8.02
N TYR A 35 -3.40 6.47 -7.35
CA TYR A 35 -4.84 6.22 -7.37
C TYR A 35 -5.46 6.55 -6.02
N ALA A 36 -6.44 7.45 -6.01
CA ALA A 36 -7.21 7.72 -4.81
C ALA A 36 -8.15 6.54 -4.48
N VAL A 37 -8.10 6.06 -3.26
CA VAL A 37 -9.09 5.13 -2.70
C VAL A 37 -10.26 5.98 -2.20
N SER A 38 -11.01 6.53 -3.15
CA SER A 38 -12.04 7.54 -2.95
C SER A 38 -12.91 7.61 -4.21
N PRO A 39 -14.14 8.16 -4.12
CA PRO A 39 -14.97 8.41 -5.30
C PRO A 39 -14.37 9.43 -6.26
N THR A 40 -13.51 10.33 -5.77
CA THR A 40 -12.88 11.39 -6.55
C THR A 40 -11.36 11.39 -6.37
N LYS A 41 -10.67 12.11 -7.24
CA LYS A 41 -9.21 12.27 -7.17
C LYS A 41 -8.77 13.20 -6.03
N ASP A 42 -9.69 14.00 -5.50
CA ASP A 42 -9.40 14.95 -4.44
C ASP A 42 -9.39 14.23 -3.09
N ILE A 43 -8.23 14.20 -2.46
CA ILE A 43 -8.01 13.59 -1.16
C ILE A 43 -7.30 14.57 -0.22
N ARG A 44 -7.19 14.21 1.04
CA ARG A 44 -6.45 14.98 2.05
C ARG A 44 -5.42 14.11 2.76
N THR A 45 -4.37 14.76 3.23
CA THR A 45 -3.48 14.12 4.21
C THR A 45 -4.15 14.10 5.59
N ASN A 46 -3.60 13.30 6.51
CA ASN A 46 -4.03 13.30 7.92
C ASN A 46 -3.97 14.69 8.54
N SER A 47 -3.02 15.54 8.11
CA SER A 47 -2.86 16.92 8.57
C SER A 47 -3.77 17.94 7.85
N GLY A 48 -4.61 17.49 6.92
CA GLY A 48 -5.61 18.32 6.24
C GLY A 48 -5.13 19.00 4.95
N ILE A 49 -3.91 18.69 4.47
CA ILE A 49 -3.42 19.23 3.19
C ILE A 49 -4.19 18.60 2.04
N ALA A 50 -4.73 19.43 1.14
CA ALA A 50 -5.41 18.97 -0.06
C ALA A 50 -4.42 18.43 -1.10
N LEU A 51 -4.71 17.26 -1.65
CA LEU A 51 -3.96 16.60 -2.70
C LEU A 51 -4.91 16.20 -3.83
N GLN A 52 -4.39 16.12 -5.03
CA GLN A 52 -5.10 15.52 -6.16
C GLN A 52 -4.30 14.33 -6.67
N ALA A 53 -4.88 13.13 -6.62
CA ALA A 53 -4.30 11.93 -7.22
C ALA A 53 -4.37 11.99 -8.76
N ASP A 54 -3.60 11.13 -9.42
CA ASP A 54 -3.64 11.03 -10.88
C ASP A 54 -4.99 10.47 -11.37
N ASP A 55 -5.55 9.52 -10.60
CA ASP A 55 -6.79 8.84 -10.96
C ASP A 55 -7.51 8.31 -9.71
N VAL A 56 -8.64 7.65 -9.89
CA VAL A 56 -9.38 6.95 -8.83
C VAL A 56 -9.21 5.44 -8.95
N ILE A 57 -9.35 4.72 -7.85
CA ILE A 57 -9.17 3.25 -7.81
C ILE A 57 -10.12 2.52 -8.77
N ALA A 58 -11.30 3.08 -9.05
CA ALA A 58 -12.24 2.50 -10.00
C ALA A 58 -11.62 2.32 -11.41
N ASN A 59 -10.69 3.18 -11.79
CA ASN A 59 -10.00 3.12 -13.08
C ASN A 59 -8.74 2.24 -13.06
N LEU A 60 -8.31 1.75 -11.89
CA LEU A 60 -7.26 0.75 -11.77
C LEU A 60 -7.83 -0.68 -11.90
N LYS A 61 -9.05 -0.89 -11.39
CA LYS A 61 -9.70 -2.20 -11.46
C LYS A 61 -9.87 -2.64 -12.93
N GLY A 62 -9.35 -3.82 -13.25
CA GLY A 62 -9.29 -4.37 -14.60
C GLY A 62 -8.04 -3.98 -15.39
N HIS A 63 -7.18 -3.12 -14.85
CA HIS A 63 -5.93 -2.67 -15.44
C HIS A 63 -4.70 -3.05 -14.59
N GLU A 64 -4.86 -3.97 -13.64
CA GLU A 64 -3.81 -4.40 -12.72
C GLU A 64 -2.59 -4.99 -13.44
N ASP A 65 -2.80 -5.55 -14.63
CA ASP A 65 -1.70 -6.14 -15.42
C ASP A 65 -0.73 -5.10 -16.00
N GLU A 66 -1.11 -3.84 -16.03
CA GLU A 66 -0.23 -2.75 -16.45
C GLU A 66 0.86 -2.44 -15.42
N TYR A 67 0.80 -3.02 -14.23
CA TYR A 67 1.68 -2.74 -13.11
C TYR A 67 2.40 -4.00 -12.61
N ASP A 68 3.63 -3.81 -12.14
CA ASP A 68 4.47 -4.87 -11.56
C ASP A 68 4.42 -4.87 -10.03
N ALA A 69 4.05 -3.74 -9.45
CA ALA A 69 4.05 -3.53 -8.01
C ALA A 69 2.88 -2.64 -7.57
N LEU A 70 2.49 -2.80 -6.33
CA LEU A 70 1.50 -1.96 -5.65
C LEU A 70 2.10 -1.42 -4.34
N VAL A 71 1.94 -0.12 -4.11
CA VAL A 71 2.14 0.51 -2.80
C VAL A 71 0.77 0.82 -2.20
N PHE A 72 0.52 0.35 -0.98
CA PHE A 72 -0.61 0.77 -0.17
C PHE A 72 -0.16 1.90 0.77
N ALA A 73 -0.49 3.14 0.43
CA ALA A 73 -0.21 4.30 1.27
C ALA A 73 -1.31 4.46 2.32
N CYS A 74 -1.00 3.98 3.53
CA CYS A 74 -1.88 3.97 4.70
C CYS A 74 -2.18 5.40 5.20
N GLY A 75 -3.22 5.53 6.00
CA GLY A 75 -3.61 6.79 6.62
C GLY A 75 -4.74 6.59 7.64
N ASP A 76 -5.23 7.70 8.20
CA ASP A 76 -6.28 7.70 9.22
C ASP A 76 -7.65 7.19 8.73
N ALA A 77 -7.79 6.94 7.43
CA ALA A 77 -8.95 6.23 6.88
C ALA A 77 -9.02 4.77 7.38
N ILE A 78 -7.89 4.14 7.73
CA ILE A 78 -7.85 2.70 8.05
C ILE A 78 -8.44 2.35 9.42
N PRO A 79 -8.22 3.09 10.51
CA PRO A 79 -8.88 2.80 11.79
C PRO A 79 -10.40 2.76 11.71
N VAL A 80 -11.02 3.51 10.78
CA VAL A 80 -12.47 3.56 10.57
C VAL A 80 -12.93 2.75 9.35
N PHE A 81 -12.04 2.00 8.72
CA PHE A 81 -12.33 1.25 7.49
C PHE A 81 -13.55 0.33 7.63
N ALA A 82 -13.68 -0.36 8.76
CA ALA A 82 -14.79 -1.30 8.98
C ALA A 82 -16.17 -0.61 8.93
N GLN A 83 -16.24 0.68 9.28
CA GLN A 83 -17.47 1.49 9.24
C GLN A 83 -17.86 1.89 7.81
N HIS A 84 -16.92 1.78 6.86
CA HIS A 84 -17.05 2.19 5.46
C HIS A 84 -16.73 1.06 4.48
N ALA A 85 -16.69 -0.19 4.96
CA ALA A 85 -16.28 -1.33 4.16
C ALA A 85 -17.20 -1.63 2.97
N ASP A 86 -18.45 -1.20 3.05
CA ASP A 86 -19.46 -1.34 2.01
C ASP A 86 -19.43 -0.23 0.94
N GLU A 87 -18.63 0.81 1.14
CA GLU A 87 -18.46 1.84 0.12
C GLU A 87 -17.77 1.29 -1.14
N PRO A 88 -18.21 1.67 -2.35
CA PRO A 88 -17.69 1.08 -3.60
C PRO A 88 -16.19 1.11 -3.74
N HIS A 89 -15.52 2.22 -3.39
CA HIS A 89 -14.07 2.34 -3.48
C HIS A 89 -13.33 1.44 -2.48
N ASN A 90 -13.93 1.12 -1.34
CA ASN A 90 -13.35 0.20 -0.36
C ASN A 90 -13.55 -1.27 -0.75
N ILE A 91 -14.67 -1.59 -1.39
CA ILE A 91 -14.87 -2.92 -2.02
C ILE A 91 -13.83 -3.13 -3.13
N MET A 92 -13.65 -2.14 -4.00
CA MET A 92 -12.64 -2.20 -5.07
C MET A 92 -11.22 -2.30 -4.51
N LEU A 93 -10.93 -1.65 -3.39
CA LEU A 93 -9.63 -1.78 -2.71
C LEU A 93 -9.33 -3.24 -2.38
N MET A 94 -10.26 -3.94 -1.75
CA MET A 94 -10.07 -5.36 -1.42
C MET A 94 -9.86 -6.22 -2.66
N GLU A 95 -10.63 -5.98 -3.71
CA GLU A 95 -10.51 -6.71 -4.97
C GLU A 95 -9.16 -6.45 -5.68
N VAL A 96 -8.70 -5.21 -5.72
CA VAL A 96 -7.42 -4.82 -6.32
C VAL A 96 -6.25 -5.43 -5.53
N LEU A 97 -6.26 -5.33 -4.19
CA LEU A 97 -5.22 -5.94 -3.35
C LEU A 97 -5.15 -7.46 -3.58
N LYS A 98 -6.30 -8.12 -3.60
CA LYS A 98 -6.39 -9.55 -3.87
C LYS A 98 -5.81 -9.90 -5.24
N THR A 99 -6.19 -9.18 -6.29
CA THR A 99 -5.70 -9.42 -7.65
C THR A 99 -4.18 -9.28 -7.74
N PHE A 100 -3.60 -8.22 -7.17
CA PHE A 100 -2.14 -8.03 -7.15
C PHE A 100 -1.43 -9.15 -6.40
N GLY A 101 -1.94 -9.53 -5.22
CA GLY A 101 -1.36 -10.59 -4.40
C GLY A 101 -1.44 -11.96 -5.06
N GLU A 102 -2.58 -12.34 -5.63
CA GLU A 102 -2.77 -13.61 -6.32
C GLU A 102 -1.91 -13.75 -7.58
N LYS A 103 -1.62 -12.63 -8.25
CA LYS A 103 -0.70 -12.57 -9.39
C LYS A 103 0.78 -12.53 -8.98
N GLY A 104 1.09 -12.59 -7.68
CA GLY A 104 2.45 -12.58 -7.17
C GLY A 104 3.21 -11.28 -7.40
N LYS A 105 2.50 -10.18 -7.62
CA LYS A 105 3.11 -8.86 -7.82
C LYS A 105 3.73 -8.34 -6.52
N ILE A 106 4.65 -7.40 -6.62
CA ILE A 106 5.31 -6.80 -5.46
C ILE A 106 4.29 -5.99 -4.64
N MET A 107 4.18 -6.28 -3.35
CA MET A 107 3.24 -5.66 -2.41
C MET A 107 4.00 -4.85 -1.38
N ILE A 108 3.80 -3.56 -1.36
CA ILE A 108 4.55 -2.62 -0.51
C ILE A 108 3.57 -1.86 0.38
N GLY A 109 3.93 -1.69 1.66
CA GLY A 109 3.12 -0.87 2.54
C GLY A 109 3.71 -0.69 3.94
N HIS A 110 3.14 0.24 4.70
CA HIS A 110 3.54 0.56 6.06
C HIS A 110 2.33 0.65 6.99
N CYS A 111 2.57 0.75 8.28
CA CYS A 111 1.55 0.88 9.32
C CYS A 111 0.55 -0.28 9.27
N ALA A 112 -0.72 -0.02 8.96
CA ALA A 112 -1.76 -1.02 8.87
C ALA A 112 -1.91 -1.65 7.47
N ALA A 113 -0.97 -1.40 6.54
CA ALA A 113 -1.02 -1.99 5.20
C ALA A 113 -1.05 -3.52 5.24
N ALA A 114 -0.22 -4.13 6.10
CA ALA A 114 -0.22 -5.59 6.28
C ALA A 114 -1.57 -6.13 6.74
N LEU A 115 -2.32 -5.38 7.57
CA LEU A 115 -3.69 -5.75 7.95
C LEU A 115 -4.63 -5.72 6.74
N MET A 116 -4.46 -4.77 5.84
CA MET A 116 -5.28 -4.71 4.63
C MET A 116 -4.95 -5.88 3.68
N PHE A 117 -3.68 -6.25 3.58
CA PHE A 117 -3.26 -7.46 2.85
C PHE A 117 -3.82 -8.75 3.47
N GLU A 118 -3.85 -8.83 4.80
CA GLU A 118 -4.47 -9.93 5.54
C GLU A 118 -5.97 -10.03 5.23
N LYS A 119 -6.69 -8.90 5.28
CA LYS A 119 -8.12 -8.83 4.95
C LYS A 119 -8.40 -9.22 3.50
N ALA A 120 -7.48 -8.93 2.58
CA ALA A 120 -7.57 -9.36 1.18
C ALA A 120 -7.24 -10.84 0.97
N GLY A 121 -6.80 -11.56 2.01
CA GLY A 121 -6.54 -13.00 1.96
C GLY A 121 -5.24 -13.41 1.28
N ILE A 122 -4.24 -12.52 1.22
CA ILE A 122 -3.02 -12.73 0.43
C ILE A 122 -1.75 -12.91 1.27
N THR A 123 -1.87 -13.02 2.59
CA THR A 123 -0.72 -13.04 3.52
C THR A 123 -0.31 -14.42 4.01
N LYS A 124 -1.00 -15.48 3.61
CA LYS A 124 -0.74 -16.83 4.12
C LYS A 124 0.73 -17.24 3.95
N GLY A 125 1.35 -17.59 5.08
CA GLY A 125 2.74 -18.01 5.12
C GLY A 125 3.76 -16.88 4.97
N ARG A 126 3.35 -15.60 5.01
CA ARG A 126 4.22 -14.43 4.89
C ARG A 126 4.54 -13.82 6.24
N LYS A 127 5.79 -13.38 6.40
CA LYS A 127 6.21 -12.54 7.52
C LYS A 127 5.97 -11.07 7.18
N LEU A 128 5.39 -10.34 8.12
CA LEU A 128 4.94 -8.97 7.89
C LEU A 128 5.33 -8.08 9.06
N ALA A 129 5.87 -6.89 8.77
CA ALA A 129 5.94 -5.80 9.72
C ALA A 129 4.63 -5.01 9.65
N VAL A 130 4.05 -4.70 10.81
CA VAL A 130 2.76 -4.03 10.93
C VAL A 130 2.73 -3.16 12.18
N HIS A 131 1.87 -2.15 12.17
CA HIS A 131 1.65 -1.33 13.36
C HIS A 131 1.28 -2.22 14.57
N PRO A 132 1.88 -2.01 15.75
CA PRO A 132 1.69 -2.89 16.91
C PRO A 132 0.23 -3.16 17.27
N LEU A 133 -0.65 -2.16 17.16
CA LEU A 133 -2.07 -2.31 17.45
C LEU A 133 -2.81 -3.22 16.45
N ALA A 134 -2.29 -3.40 15.25
CA ALA A 134 -2.89 -4.26 14.23
C ALA A 134 -2.36 -5.70 14.27
N LYS A 135 -1.28 -5.97 15.01
CA LYS A 135 -0.67 -7.33 15.09
C LYS A 135 -1.64 -8.44 15.45
N PRO A 136 -2.52 -8.27 16.46
CA PRO A 136 -3.45 -9.35 16.83
C PRO A 136 -4.43 -9.76 15.73
N ALA A 137 -4.64 -8.92 14.73
CA ALA A 137 -5.55 -9.18 13.62
C ALA A 137 -4.87 -9.90 12.43
N ILE A 138 -3.56 -10.11 12.48
CA ILE A 138 -2.82 -10.91 11.50
C ILE A 138 -2.87 -12.37 11.96
N VAL A 139 -3.62 -13.21 11.26
CA VAL A 139 -3.88 -14.61 11.64
C VAL A 139 -3.41 -15.63 10.60
N ASN A 140 -3.40 -15.29 9.31
CA ASN A 140 -2.92 -16.17 8.23
C ASN A 140 -1.45 -15.89 7.89
N GLY A 141 -1.02 -14.64 7.97
CA GLY A 141 0.37 -14.26 7.97
C GLY A 141 0.99 -14.33 9.36
N THR A 142 2.25 -13.94 9.46
CA THR A 142 2.99 -13.84 10.73
C THR A 142 3.44 -12.39 10.93
N ALA A 143 2.81 -11.69 11.88
CA ALA A 143 3.26 -10.36 12.29
C ALA A 143 4.51 -10.49 13.15
N THR A 144 5.61 -9.85 12.74
CA THR A 144 6.87 -9.85 13.48
C THR A 144 7.03 -8.59 14.33
N ASP A 145 8.07 -8.57 15.15
CA ASP A 145 8.48 -7.37 15.93
C ASP A 145 9.53 -6.52 15.19
N ASN A 146 9.93 -6.93 14.00
CA ASN A 146 10.91 -6.21 13.19
C ASN A 146 10.32 -4.88 12.68
N ALA A 147 11.17 -3.87 12.62
CA ALA A 147 10.79 -2.55 12.08
C ALA A 147 10.35 -2.64 10.61
N THR A 148 10.99 -3.53 9.85
CA THR A 148 10.68 -3.83 8.44
C THR A 148 10.76 -5.32 8.20
N GLU A 149 9.98 -5.80 7.22
CA GLU A 149 10.04 -7.17 6.71
C GLU A 149 10.09 -7.16 5.19
N THR A 150 10.91 -8.04 4.67
CA THR A 150 10.91 -8.41 3.26
C THR A 150 10.77 -9.92 3.18
N ASP A 151 9.65 -10.40 2.67
CA ASP A 151 9.36 -11.83 2.54
C ASP A 151 8.68 -12.12 1.21
N GLY A 152 9.42 -12.78 0.32
CA GLY A 152 8.98 -13.02 -1.05
C GLY A 152 8.70 -11.71 -1.78
N ASN A 153 7.46 -11.50 -2.18
CA ASN A 153 7.01 -10.29 -2.85
C ASN A 153 6.43 -9.21 -1.91
N PHE A 154 6.49 -9.41 -0.59
CA PHE A 154 5.98 -8.46 0.40
C PHE A 154 7.09 -7.63 1.03
N TYR A 155 6.91 -6.32 1.05
CA TYR A 155 7.81 -5.30 1.60
C TYR A 155 7.01 -4.43 2.56
N THR A 156 7.18 -4.64 3.86
CA THR A 156 6.35 -4.00 4.88
C THR A 156 7.17 -3.29 5.95
N ALA A 157 6.65 -2.18 6.48
CA ALA A 157 7.22 -1.41 7.58
C ALA A 157 6.19 -1.19 8.68
N GLN A 158 6.64 -1.11 9.95
CA GLN A 158 5.74 -0.91 11.08
C GLN A 158 5.00 0.42 11.05
N ASN A 159 5.64 1.46 10.56
CA ASN A 159 5.09 2.81 10.45
C ASN A 159 5.88 3.65 9.43
N GLU A 160 5.46 4.89 9.21
CA GLU A 160 6.10 5.81 8.27
C GLU A 160 7.56 6.13 8.59
N ASN A 161 7.96 6.08 9.85
CA ASN A 161 9.35 6.35 10.26
C ASN A 161 10.30 5.20 9.92
N LYS A 162 9.78 4.05 9.49
CA LYS A 162 10.56 2.87 9.12
C LYS A 162 10.66 2.67 7.60
N ILE A 163 9.95 3.46 6.81
CA ILE A 163 9.97 3.36 5.35
C ILE A 163 11.39 3.58 4.79
N ALA A 164 12.12 4.56 5.31
CA ALA A 164 13.47 4.87 4.83
C ALA A 164 14.41 3.65 4.90
N ALA A 165 14.28 2.81 5.95
CA ALA A 165 15.07 1.58 6.07
C ALA A 165 14.65 0.50 5.07
N LEU A 166 13.40 0.52 4.60
CA LEU A 166 12.85 -0.44 3.65
C LEU A 166 13.12 -0.05 2.18
N LEU A 167 13.26 1.25 1.89
CA LEU A 167 13.41 1.76 0.53
C LEU A 167 14.53 1.11 -0.29
N PRO A 168 15.75 0.84 0.25
CA PRO A 168 16.79 0.19 -0.54
C PRO A 168 16.37 -1.17 -1.12
N SER A 169 15.66 -1.98 -0.33
CA SER A 169 15.14 -3.28 -0.78
C SER A 169 14.05 -3.13 -1.83
N ILE A 170 13.13 -2.17 -1.63
CA ILE A 170 12.08 -1.84 -2.60
C ILE A 170 12.70 -1.41 -3.93
N LEU A 171 13.64 -0.47 -3.91
CA LEU A 171 14.27 0.06 -5.12
C LEU A 171 15.05 -1.02 -5.87
N THR A 172 15.73 -1.92 -5.16
CA THR A 172 16.40 -3.07 -5.77
C THR A 172 15.41 -3.97 -6.49
N ALA A 173 14.28 -4.29 -5.86
CA ALA A 173 13.24 -5.12 -6.46
C ALA A 173 12.58 -4.45 -7.69
N LEU A 174 12.41 -3.13 -7.67
CA LEU A 174 11.77 -2.37 -8.75
C LEU A 174 12.69 -2.10 -9.94
N LYS A 175 14.00 -2.04 -9.72
CA LYS A 175 14.97 -1.86 -10.81
C LYS A 175 15.25 -3.14 -11.58
N GLY A 176 14.88 -4.26 -11.02
CA GLY A 176 15.01 -5.59 -11.62
C GLY A 176 16.39 -6.12 -11.54
#